data_ee640e2c08099237f7b8480ce47feac4
#
_entry.id   ee640e2c08099237f7b8480ce47feac4
#
_cell.length_a   1.000
_cell.length_b   1.000
_cell.length_c   1.000
_cell.angle_alpha   90.00
_cell.angle_beta   90.00
_cell.angle_gamma   90.00
#
_symmetry.space_group_name_H-M   'P 1'
#
loop_
_entity.id
_entity.type
_entity.pdbx_description
1 polymer ?
#
loop_
_entity_poly.entity_id
_entity_poly.type
_entity_poly.pdbx_seq_one_letter_code
_entity_poly.pdbx_strand_id
1 'polypeptide(L)'
;MKHLIVSLLAACAALTMTAAHAGATLQRVEQSHVVHIVVADTYPPFGFIDDHNRLAGFDVDVAQAVAKRLGARLVVDTPAWETVVGGHWNGRWDACICSMTPSAEREKVLDFAAPYYSSPAVLVVNQADTRIHSAADLTGRKVGVGLGSSYERYLQKSLVIPGAKPISFPFGDVQIVPSDEAVAFGNLALGPGVRLDAVVVDLATAKARMKQAPVFRIAAQLYAEPNWVATDKGDPEWTAKLAAIVQSLRADGTLSAISQHWLGEDVTKDLP
;
A
#
# COMPACT_ATOMS: atom_id res chain seq x y z
N MET A 1 -35.48 -21.39 -44.22
CA MET A 1 -35.73 -21.61 -42.79
C MET A 1 -34.60 -22.32 -42.04
N LYS A 2 -33.81 -23.21 -42.63
CA LYS A 2 -32.67 -23.89 -41.93
C LYS A 2 -31.49 -22.99 -41.60
N HIS A 3 -31.23 -21.93 -42.36
CA HIS A 3 -30.10 -21.00 -42.11
C HIS A 3 -30.39 -19.96 -41.04
N LEU A 4 -31.63 -19.65 -40.70
CA LEU A 4 -32.00 -18.70 -39.64
C LEU A 4 -31.85 -19.30 -38.23
N ILE A 5 -32.04 -20.62 -38.09
CA ILE A 5 -31.95 -21.31 -36.76
C ILE A 5 -30.49 -21.45 -36.33
N VAL A 6 -29.55 -21.66 -37.27
CA VAL A 6 -28.11 -21.80 -36.97
C VAL A 6 -27.51 -20.46 -36.50
N SER A 7 -27.98 -19.34 -37.06
CA SER A 7 -27.50 -18.01 -36.67
C SER A 7 -27.97 -17.59 -35.26
N LEU A 8 -29.14 -18.05 -34.81
CA LEU A 8 -29.65 -17.74 -33.47
C LEU A 8 -28.94 -18.53 -32.37
N LEU A 9 -28.51 -19.76 -32.63
CA LEU A 9 -27.74 -20.58 -31.70
C LEU A 9 -26.29 -20.06 -31.51
N ALA A 10 -25.69 -19.50 -32.53
CA ALA A 10 -24.34 -18.92 -32.48
C ALA A 10 -24.32 -17.59 -31.63
N ALA A 11 -25.42 -16.80 -31.69
CA ALA A 11 -25.53 -15.56 -30.94
C ALA A 11 -25.74 -15.78 -29.41
N CYS A 12 -26.41 -16.88 -29.02
CA CYS A 12 -26.55 -17.24 -27.61
C CYS A 12 -25.26 -17.79 -26.98
N ALA A 13 -24.36 -18.42 -27.75
CA ALA A 13 -23.11 -18.93 -27.24
C ALA A 13 -22.05 -17.83 -26.96
N ALA A 14 -22.16 -16.69 -27.64
CA ALA A 14 -21.22 -15.56 -27.47
C ALA A 14 -21.52 -14.70 -26.21
N LEU A 15 -22.72 -14.79 -25.63
CA LEU A 15 -23.13 -14.01 -24.45
C LEU A 15 -22.76 -14.66 -23.10
N THR A 16 -22.29 -15.90 -23.11
CA THR A 16 -21.94 -16.64 -21.88
C THR A 16 -20.46 -16.56 -21.50
N MET A 17 -19.60 -15.93 -22.29
CA MET A 17 -18.15 -15.89 -22.02
C MET A 17 -17.67 -14.74 -21.13
N THR A 18 -18.50 -13.76 -20.78
CA THR A 18 -18.09 -12.64 -19.93
C THR A 18 -18.44 -12.80 -18.44
N ALA A 19 -19.20 -13.82 -18.07
CA ALA A 19 -19.59 -14.06 -16.67
C ALA A 19 -18.61 -14.98 -15.89
N ALA A 20 -17.60 -15.53 -16.54
CA ALA A 20 -16.78 -16.60 -15.96
C ALA A 20 -15.68 -16.16 -14.98
N HIS A 21 -15.49 -14.86 -14.72
CA HIS A 21 -14.44 -14.36 -13.81
C HIS A 21 -14.99 -13.62 -12.58
N ALA A 22 -16.23 -13.18 -12.60
CA ALA A 22 -16.85 -12.54 -11.43
C ALA A 22 -17.04 -13.58 -10.32
N GLY A 23 -16.42 -13.35 -9.16
CA GLY A 23 -16.54 -14.22 -7.99
C GLY A 23 -15.70 -15.49 -7.99
N ALA A 24 -14.83 -15.70 -8.99
CA ALA A 24 -13.99 -16.89 -9.03
C ALA A 24 -13.05 -17.01 -7.83
N THR A 25 -12.46 -15.89 -7.39
CA THR A 25 -11.60 -15.84 -6.21
C THR A 25 -12.41 -16.12 -4.94
N LEU A 26 -13.56 -15.49 -4.77
CA LEU A 26 -14.43 -15.70 -3.62
C LEU A 26 -14.83 -17.18 -3.50
N GLN A 27 -15.32 -17.76 -4.59
CA GLN A 27 -15.73 -19.17 -4.63
C GLN A 27 -14.56 -20.11 -4.30
N ARG A 28 -13.38 -19.86 -4.83
CA ARG A 28 -12.17 -20.64 -4.55
C ARG A 28 -11.78 -20.54 -3.07
N VAL A 29 -11.77 -19.35 -2.48
CA VAL A 29 -11.44 -19.15 -1.06
C VAL A 29 -12.46 -19.84 -0.15
N GLU A 30 -13.75 -19.73 -0.46
CA GLU A 30 -14.82 -20.41 0.29
C GLU A 30 -14.73 -21.95 0.23
N GLN A 31 -14.32 -22.50 -0.91
CA GLN A 31 -14.16 -23.96 -1.08
C GLN A 31 -12.87 -24.50 -0.46
N SER A 32 -11.76 -23.79 -0.63
CA SER A 32 -10.45 -24.22 -0.15
C SER A 32 -10.19 -23.90 1.32
N HIS A 33 -10.92 -22.93 1.88
CA HIS A 33 -10.62 -22.31 3.18
C HIS A 33 -9.18 -21.81 3.29
N VAL A 34 -8.61 -21.32 2.19
CA VAL A 34 -7.26 -20.73 2.15
C VAL A 34 -7.30 -19.40 1.40
N VAL A 35 -6.68 -18.38 1.98
CA VAL A 35 -6.51 -17.07 1.36
C VAL A 35 -5.03 -16.71 1.32
N HIS A 36 -4.55 -16.29 0.15
CA HIS A 36 -3.18 -15.84 -0.10
C HIS A 36 -3.14 -14.31 -0.07
N ILE A 37 -2.45 -13.74 0.91
CA ILE A 37 -2.36 -12.29 1.07
C ILE A 37 -0.89 -11.86 1.00
N VAL A 38 -0.63 -10.88 0.15
CA VAL A 38 0.68 -10.22 0.09
C VAL A 38 0.80 -9.21 1.23
N VAL A 39 1.94 -9.27 1.93
CA VAL A 39 2.38 -8.29 2.92
C VAL A 39 3.83 -7.92 2.61
N ALA A 40 4.25 -6.69 2.89
CA ALA A 40 5.66 -6.32 2.85
C ALA A 40 6.43 -6.95 4.05
N ASP A 41 7.72 -7.27 3.87
CA ASP A 41 8.58 -7.81 4.94
C ASP A 41 9.76 -6.89 5.30
N THR A 42 9.83 -5.73 4.67
CA THR A 42 10.93 -4.75 4.82
C THR A 42 10.43 -3.34 5.16
N TYR A 43 9.17 -3.21 5.60
CA TYR A 43 8.51 -1.93 5.87
C TYR A 43 7.98 -1.81 7.31
N PRO A 44 8.85 -1.75 8.34
CA PRO A 44 8.42 -1.58 9.73
C PRO A 44 7.80 -0.19 9.98
N PRO A 45 6.75 -0.09 10.80
CA PRO A 45 6.13 -1.13 11.63
C PRO A 45 4.97 -1.88 10.96
N PHE A 46 4.76 -1.73 9.64
CA PHE A 46 3.64 -2.30 8.92
C PHE A 46 3.82 -3.79 8.60
N GLY A 47 4.96 -4.17 8.03
CA GLY A 47 5.33 -5.54 7.78
C GLY A 47 6.85 -5.69 7.79
N PHE A 48 7.38 -6.59 8.62
CA PHE A 48 8.83 -6.79 8.78
C PHE A 48 9.14 -8.15 9.43
N ILE A 49 10.38 -8.58 9.32
CA ILE A 49 10.87 -9.75 10.02
C ILE A 49 11.36 -9.33 11.40
N ASP A 50 10.78 -9.89 12.46
CA ASP A 50 11.13 -9.61 13.86
C ASP A 50 12.46 -10.27 14.29
N ASP A 51 12.92 -10.00 15.51
CA ASP A 51 14.15 -10.56 16.10
C ASP A 51 14.08 -12.09 16.30
N HIS A 52 12.91 -12.69 16.17
CA HIS A 52 12.67 -14.14 16.20
C HIS A 52 12.53 -14.76 14.82
N ASN A 53 12.89 -14.02 13.76
CA ASN A 53 12.76 -14.40 12.36
C ASN A 53 11.30 -14.76 11.96
N ARG A 54 10.35 -14.00 12.48
CA ARG A 54 8.93 -14.16 12.16
C ARG A 54 8.42 -12.89 11.47
N LEU A 55 7.56 -13.07 10.48
CA LEU A 55 6.86 -11.95 9.87
C LEU A 55 5.87 -11.36 10.88
N ALA A 56 5.94 -10.05 11.11
CA ALA A 56 5.17 -9.31 12.10
C ALA A 56 4.85 -7.90 11.58
N GLY A 57 3.88 -7.23 12.20
CA GLY A 57 3.54 -5.85 11.87
C GLY A 57 2.05 -5.61 11.74
N PHE A 58 1.71 -4.34 11.56
CA PHE A 58 0.33 -3.87 11.44
C PHE A 58 -0.43 -4.58 10.30
N ASP A 59 0.17 -4.65 9.10
CA ASP A 59 -0.44 -5.25 7.92
C ASP A 59 -0.62 -6.77 8.10
N VAL A 60 0.31 -7.42 8.81
CA VAL A 60 0.22 -8.86 9.12
C VAL A 60 -0.98 -9.16 10.00
N ASP A 61 -1.20 -8.37 11.05
CA ASP A 61 -2.33 -8.55 11.95
C ASP A 61 -3.66 -8.20 11.27
N VAL A 62 -3.67 -7.19 10.39
CA VAL A 62 -4.86 -6.90 9.55
C VAL A 62 -5.15 -8.06 8.61
N ALA A 63 -4.14 -8.63 7.94
CA ALA A 63 -4.31 -9.80 7.08
C ALA A 63 -4.86 -11.01 7.85
N GLN A 64 -4.37 -11.24 9.07
CA GLN A 64 -4.88 -12.30 9.94
C GLN A 64 -6.33 -12.06 10.34
N ALA A 65 -6.70 -10.81 10.66
CA ALA A 65 -8.09 -10.46 10.98
C ALA A 65 -9.03 -10.65 9.77
N VAL A 66 -8.58 -10.29 8.56
CA VAL A 66 -9.33 -10.51 7.32
C VAL A 66 -9.52 -12.01 7.06
N ALA A 67 -8.46 -12.82 7.15
CA ALA A 67 -8.55 -14.27 6.96
C ALA A 67 -9.50 -14.92 7.97
N LYS A 68 -9.46 -14.49 9.24
CA LYS A 68 -10.40 -14.96 10.28
C LYS A 68 -11.86 -14.64 9.91
N ARG A 69 -12.16 -13.46 9.35
CA ARG A 69 -13.51 -13.10 8.88
C ARG A 69 -13.96 -13.89 7.66
N LEU A 70 -13.03 -14.31 6.83
CA LEU A 70 -13.29 -15.22 5.71
C LEU A 70 -13.53 -16.68 6.16
N GLY A 71 -13.20 -17.04 7.40
CA GLY A 71 -13.17 -18.44 7.83
C GLY A 71 -12.07 -19.24 7.13
N ALA A 72 -10.99 -18.59 6.72
CA ALA A 72 -9.91 -19.15 5.92
C ALA A 72 -8.58 -19.14 6.67
N ARG A 73 -7.72 -20.10 6.36
CA ARG A 73 -6.32 -20.09 6.77
C ARG A 73 -5.54 -19.08 5.94
N LEU A 74 -4.84 -18.19 6.59
CA LEU A 74 -3.94 -17.25 5.96
C LEU A 74 -2.67 -17.94 5.45
N VAL A 75 -2.32 -17.65 4.20
CA VAL A 75 -0.98 -17.83 3.64
C VAL A 75 -0.45 -16.45 3.30
N VAL A 76 0.71 -16.09 3.84
CA VAL A 76 1.34 -14.80 3.57
C VAL A 76 2.47 -15.00 2.59
N ASP A 77 2.49 -14.16 1.55
CA ASP A 77 3.55 -14.06 0.55
C ASP A 77 4.21 -12.68 0.63
N THR A 78 5.53 -12.62 0.46
CA THR A 78 6.32 -11.39 0.51
C THR A 78 7.13 -11.19 -0.77
N PRO A 79 6.46 -11.03 -1.93
CA PRO A 79 7.15 -10.81 -3.20
C PRO A 79 7.75 -9.43 -3.31
N ALA A 80 8.63 -9.22 -4.31
CA ALA A 80 9.15 -7.91 -4.63
C ALA A 80 8.03 -6.92 -4.97
N TRP A 81 8.15 -5.70 -4.45
CA TRP A 81 7.13 -4.64 -4.56
C TRP A 81 6.68 -4.37 -5.99
N GLU A 82 7.63 -4.31 -6.93
CA GLU A 82 7.37 -4.04 -8.35
C GLU A 82 6.45 -5.10 -8.97
N THR A 83 6.55 -6.35 -8.50
CA THR A 83 5.67 -7.44 -8.96
C THR A 83 4.24 -7.25 -8.46
N VAL A 84 4.08 -6.72 -7.24
CA VAL A 84 2.76 -6.48 -6.64
C VAL A 84 2.05 -5.32 -7.34
N VAL A 85 2.71 -4.18 -7.46
CA VAL A 85 2.11 -2.96 -8.04
C VAL A 85 1.90 -3.07 -9.55
N GLY A 86 2.57 -4.00 -10.21
CA GLY A 86 2.38 -4.29 -11.63
C GLY A 86 1.04 -4.96 -11.96
N GLY A 87 0.31 -5.49 -10.98
CA GLY A 87 -0.92 -6.24 -11.18
C GLY A 87 -0.71 -7.55 -11.95
N HIS A 88 -1.79 -8.06 -12.56
CA HIS A 88 -1.74 -9.31 -13.33
C HIS A 88 -1.20 -10.49 -12.52
N TRP A 89 -1.70 -10.63 -11.29
CA TRP A 89 -1.26 -11.68 -10.37
C TRP A 89 -1.66 -13.08 -10.81
N ASN A 90 -2.69 -13.18 -11.67
CA ASN A 90 -3.15 -14.43 -12.27
C ASN A 90 -3.46 -15.53 -11.23
N GLY A 91 -4.09 -15.14 -10.13
CA GLY A 91 -4.51 -16.04 -9.05
C GLY A 91 -3.38 -16.53 -8.14
N ARG A 92 -2.16 -15.97 -8.24
CA ARG A 92 -1.08 -16.27 -7.29
C ARG A 92 -1.39 -15.72 -5.89
N TRP A 93 -2.00 -14.56 -5.84
CA TRP A 93 -2.42 -13.88 -4.62
C TRP A 93 -3.86 -13.42 -4.75
N ASP A 94 -4.54 -13.36 -3.63
CA ASP A 94 -5.95 -12.97 -3.57
C ASP A 94 -6.12 -11.49 -3.18
N ALA A 95 -5.23 -11.00 -2.34
CA ALA A 95 -5.22 -9.61 -1.91
C ALA A 95 -3.81 -9.15 -1.56
N CYS A 96 -3.59 -7.84 -1.58
CA CYS A 96 -2.49 -7.17 -0.93
C CYS A 96 -3.06 -6.34 0.22
N ILE A 97 -2.46 -6.60 1.46
CA ILE A 97 -2.58 -5.78 2.65
C ILE A 97 -1.15 -5.39 2.98
N CYS A 98 -0.65 -4.38 2.28
CA CYS A 98 0.76 -4.10 2.13
C CYS A 98 1.03 -2.58 2.05
N SER A 99 0.24 -1.81 2.77
CA SER A 99 0.39 -0.34 2.86
C SER A 99 0.36 0.32 1.47
N MET A 100 -0.61 -0.09 0.64
CA MET A 100 -0.70 0.40 -0.74
C MET A 100 -1.63 1.60 -0.88
N THR A 101 -1.09 2.73 -1.28
CA THR A 101 -1.86 3.92 -1.67
C THR A 101 -2.42 3.74 -3.08
N PRO A 102 -3.71 3.98 -3.33
CA PRO A 102 -4.26 4.05 -4.68
C PRO A 102 -3.58 5.15 -5.51
N SER A 103 -3.37 4.88 -6.78
CA SER A 103 -2.98 5.92 -7.73
C SER A 103 -3.65 5.67 -9.07
N ALA A 104 -3.80 6.73 -9.87
CA ALA A 104 -4.39 6.64 -11.20
C ALA A 104 -3.69 5.60 -12.11
N GLU A 105 -2.43 5.28 -11.85
CA GLU A 105 -1.71 4.24 -12.58
C GLU A 105 -2.03 2.85 -12.03
N ARG A 106 -2.03 2.67 -10.71
CA ARG A 106 -2.33 1.39 -10.07
C ARG A 106 -3.77 0.95 -10.34
N GLU A 107 -4.72 1.89 -10.42
CA GLU A 107 -6.12 1.59 -10.78
C GLU A 107 -6.31 1.03 -12.18
N LYS A 108 -5.32 1.14 -13.08
CA LYS A 108 -5.37 0.49 -14.39
C LYS A 108 -5.24 -1.02 -14.31
N VAL A 109 -4.55 -1.54 -13.30
CA VAL A 109 -4.17 -2.95 -13.17
C VAL A 109 -4.61 -3.60 -11.87
N LEU A 110 -5.05 -2.82 -10.88
CA LEU A 110 -5.54 -3.27 -9.57
C LEU A 110 -6.92 -2.68 -9.29
N ASP A 111 -7.70 -3.37 -8.45
CA ASP A 111 -8.90 -2.85 -7.81
C ASP A 111 -8.62 -2.60 -6.32
N PHE A 112 -9.23 -1.57 -5.76
CA PHE A 112 -9.05 -1.15 -4.37
C PHE A 112 -10.35 -1.36 -3.61
N ALA A 113 -10.32 -2.27 -2.62
CA ALA A 113 -11.53 -2.70 -1.90
C ALA A 113 -12.00 -1.66 -0.88
N ALA A 114 -11.17 -1.33 0.08
CA ALA A 114 -11.46 -0.33 1.10
C ALA A 114 -10.19 0.18 1.75
N PRO A 115 -10.19 1.44 2.26
CA PRO A 115 -9.11 1.95 3.08
C PRO A 115 -9.13 1.28 4.44
N TYR A 116 -7.95 0.91 4.96
CA TYR A 116 -7.84 0.32 6.30
C TYR A 116 -7.02 1.17 7.27
N TYR A 117 -6.22 2.12 6.77
CA TYR A 117 -5.62 3.18 7.56
C TYR A 117 -5.26 4.39 6.68
N SER A 118 -5.00 5.54 7.33
CA SER A 118 -4.43 6.72 6.68
C SER A 118 -3.35 7.30 7.58
N SER A 119 -2.18 7.52 6.99
CA SER A 119 -1.05 8.14 7.67
C SER A 119 -0.43 9.17 6.73
N PRO A 120 0.07 10.32 7.24
CA PRO A 120 0.66 11.30 6.35
C PRO A 120 2.02 10.87 5.83
N ALA A 121 2.29 11.16 4.56
CA ALA A 121 3.65 11.21 4.03
C ALA A 121 4.42 12.35 4.69
N VAL A 122 5.65 12.09 5.12
CA VAL A 122 6.50 13.08 5.80
C VAL A 122 7.88 13.19 5.15
N LEU A 123 8.46 14.37 5.30
CA LEU A 123 9.83 14.67 4.93
C LEU A 123 10.73 14.50 6.15
N VAL A 124 11.65 13.56 6.08
CA VAL A 124 12.64 13.27 7.12
C VAL A 124 13.99 13.78 6.68
N VAL A 125 14.70 14.44 7.59
CA VAL A 125 16.07 14.94 7.38
C VAL A 125 16.97 14.51 8.52
N ASN A 126 18.28 14.58 8.31
CA ASN A 126 19.23 14.45 9.40
C ASN A 126 19.01 15.61 10.41
N GLN A 127 19.07 15.32 11.71
CA GLN A 127 18.82 16.33 12.76
C GLN A 127 19.77 17.51 12.68
N ALA A 128 20.98 17.32 12.20
CA ALA A 128 21.96 18.39 11.98
C ALA A 128 21.70 19.24 10.74
N ASP A 129 20.73 18.88 9.89
CA ASP A 129 20.39 19.69 8.71
C ASP A 129 19.58 20.91 9.11
N THR A 130 20.10 22.09 8.85
CA THR A 130 19.45 23.39 9.09
C THR A 130 18.94 24.03 7.80
N ARG A 131 18.98 23.34 6.66
CA ARG A 131 18.64 23.88 5.35
C ARG A 131 17.24 23.52 4.88
N ILE A 132 16.67 22.44 5.40
CA ILE A 132 15.41 21.87 4.94
C ILE A 132 14.40 21.92 6.09
N HIS A 133 13.34 22.72 5.91
CA HIS A 133 12.24 22.91 6.86
C HIS A 133 10.87 22.64 6.23
N SER A 134 10.80 22.58 4.90
CA SER A 134 9.56 22.39 4.14
C SER A 134 9.82 21.65 2.84
N ALA A 135 8.75 21.25 2.14
CA ALA A 135 8.87 20.67 0.81
C ALA A 135 9.47 21.66 -0.21
N ALA A 136 9.29 22.97 -0.05
CA ALA A 136 9.85 23.96 -0.96
C ALA A 136 11.40 23.95 -0.99
N ASP A 137 12.03 23.51 0.10
CA ASP A 137 13.50 23.48 0.23
C ASP A 137 14.13 22.26 -0.47
N LEU A 138 13.32 21.41 -1.11
CA LEU A 138 13.79 20.18 -1.80
C LEU A 138 14.43 20.47 -3.16
N THR A 139 14.26 21.66 -3.72
CA THR A 139 14.82 22.01 -5.03
C THR A 139 16.32 21.76 -5.07
N GLY A 140 16.78 20.93 -6.03
CA GLY A 140 18.19 20.54 -6.20
C GLY A 140 18.72 19.55 -5.18
N ARG A 141 17.90 19.06 -4.24
CA ARG A 141 18.29 18.12 -3.19
C ARG A 141 18.27 16.67 -3.65
N LYS A 142 19.07 15.84 -3.00
CA LYS A 142 19.08 14.37 -3.15
C LYS A 142 18.07 13.77 -2.15
N VAL A 143 16.98 13.22 -2.67
CA VAL A 143 15.88 12.72 -1.83
C VAL A 143 15.70 11.22 -2.02
N GLY A 144 15.86 10.46 -0.93
CA GLY A 144 15.66 9.02 -0.88
C GLY A 144 14.17 8.66 -0.82
N VAL A 145 13.78 7.64 -1.56
CA VAL A 145 12.42 7.07 -1.57
C VAL A 145 12.44 5.59 -1.90
N GLY A 146 11.40 4.87 -1.53
CA GLY A 146 11.17 3.51 -2.01
C GLY A 146 10.90 3.51 -3.52
N LEU A 147 11.55 2.59 -4.24
CA LEU A 147 11.34 2.41 -5.68
C LEU A 147 9.87 2.04 -5.96
N GLY A 148 9.24 2.68 -6.95
CA GLY A 148 7.83 2.44 -7.33
C GLY A 148 6.80 2.88 -6.29
N SER A 149 7.21 3.60 -5.23
CA SER A 149 6.33 4.10 -4.17
C SER A 149 5.51 5.31 -4.60
N SER A 150 4.46 5.64 -3.83
CA SER A 150 3.73 6.92 -3.92
C SER A 150 4.65 8.12 -3.67
N TYR A 151 5.66 7.96 -2.82
CA TYR A 151 6.66 8.99 -2.51
C TYR A 151 7.54 9.33 -3.71
N GLU A 152 7.94 8.34 -4.49
CA GLU A 152 8.66 8.56 -5.75
C GLU A 152 7.79 9.35 -6.74
N ARG A 153 6.51 8.98 -6.87
CA ARG A 153 5.54 9.70 -7.70
C ARG A 153 5.31 11.13 -7.22
N TYR A 154 5.30 11.36 -5.91
CA TYR A 154 5.23 12.70 -5.34
C TYR A 154 6.42 13.56 -5.80
N LEU A 155 7.64 13.05 -5.70
CA LEU A 155 8.84 13.78 -6.13
C LEU A 155 8.90 13.98 -7.65
N GLN A 156 8.33 13.06 -8.44
CA GLN A 156 8.13 13.20 -9.89
C GLN A 156 7.00 14.17 -10.25
N LYS A 157 6.27 14.71 -9.26
CA LYS A 157 5.09 15.58 -9.44
C LYS A 157 3.94 14.93 -10.22
N SER A 158 3.87 13.61 -10.19
CA SER A 158 2.90 12.80 -10.96
C SER A 158 1.89 12.05 -10.07
N LEU A 159 2.01 12.16 -8.74
CA LEU A 159 1.10 11.48 -7.83
C LEU A 159 -0.31 12.06 -7.90
N VAL A 160 -1.27 11.23 -8.28
CA VAL A 160 -2.70 11.51 -8.20
C VAL A 160 -3.34 10.39 -7.38
N ILE A 161 -3.92 10.74 -6.23
CA ILE A 161 -4.68 9.82 -5.38
C ILE A 161 -6.16 10.01 -5.70
N PRO A 162 -6.85 9.01 -6.27
CA PRO A 162 -8.26 9.11 -6.62
C PRO A 162 -9.12 9.45 -5.40
N GLY A 163 -10.06 10.38 -5.57
CA GLY A 163 -10.96 10.82 -4.49
C GLY A 163 -10.32 11.73 -3.43
N ALA A 164 -9.00 11.92 -3.43
CA ALA A 164 -8.33 12.84 -2.52
C ALA A 164 -8.26 14.27 -3.07
N LYS A 165 -7.95 15.23 -2.20
CA LYS A 165 -7.65 16.61 -2.63
C LYS A 165 -6.39 16.63 -3.50
N PRO A 166 -6.29 17.57 -4.47
CA PRO A 166 -5.08 17.72 -5.27
C PRO A 166 -3.84 17.93 -4.39
N ILE A 167 -2.78 17.19 -4.71
CA ILE A 167 -1.50 17.26 -3.98
C ILE A 167 -0.69 18.44 -4.52
N SER A 168 -0.10 19.20 -3.59
CA SER A 168 0.80 20.32 -3.93
C SER A 168 2.25 19.84 -4.05
N PHE A 169 2.96 20.33 -5.05
CA PHE A 169 4.38 20.05 -5.30
C PHE A 169 5.17 21.38 -5.29
N PRO A 170 5.43 21.96 -4.09
CA PRO A 170 5.97 23.33 -3.97
C PRO A 170 7.50 23.40 -4.20
N PHE A 171 8.09 22.46 -4.91
CA PHE A 171 9.52 22.37 -5.19
C PHE A 171 9.80 22.32 -6.70
N GLY A 172 11.02 22.70 -7.07
CA GLY A 172 11.56 22.58 -8.43
C GLY A 172 12.02 21.14 -8.71
N ASP A 173 13.11 20.98 -9.46
CA ASP A 173 13.65 19.68 -9.76
C ASP A 173 14.41 19.12 -8.53
N VAL A 174 14.25 17.82 -8.27
CA VAL A 174 14.92 17.09 -7.20
C VAL A 174 15.71 15.93 -7.80
N GLN A 175 16.78 15.53 -7.12
CA GLN A 175 17.53 14.32 -7.46
C GLN A 175 16.89 13.16 -6.70
N ILE A 176 16.01 12.40 -7.36
CA ILE A 176 15.34 11.25 -6.77
C ILE A 176 16.34 10.10 -6.68
N VAL A 177 16.46 9.49 -5.50
CA VAL A 177 17.35 8.36 -5.23
C VAL A 177 16.50 7.18 -4.74
N PRO A 178 15.97 6.34 -5.65
CA PRO A 178 15.20 5.17 -5.27
C PRO A 178 16.11 4.12 -4.62
N SER A 179 15.66 3.56 -3.51
CA SER A 179 16.35 2.46 -2.80
C SER A 179 15.41 1.82 -1.79
N ASP A 180 15.83 0.72 -1.18
CA ASP A 180 15.16 0.19 0.00
C ASP A 180 15.17 1.23 1.12
N GLU A 181 14.13 1.25 1.92
CA GLU A 181 13.95 2.21 3.02
C GLU A 181 15.13 2.20 3.99
N ALA A 182 15.58 1.01 4.42
CA ALA A 182 16.71 0.88 5.34
C ALA A 182 18.00 1.49 4.77
N VAL A 183 18.24 1.33 3.46
CA VAL A 183 19.37 1.93 2.74
C VAL A 183 19.24 3.45 2.68
N ALA A 184 18.02 3.97 2.41
CA ALA A 184 17.75 5.41 2.40
C ALA A 184 18.06 6.05 3.76
N PHE A 185 17.55 5.47 4.86
CA PHE A 185 17.82 5.96 6.22
C PHE A 185 19.30 5.80 6.61
N GLY A 186 19.97 4.70 6.23
CA GLY A 186 21.40 4.54 6.43
C GLY A 186 22.23 5.63 5.72
N ASN A 187 21.86 5.98 4.49
CA ASN A 187 22.48 7.06 3.75
C ASN A 187 22.21 8.45 4.36
N LEU A 188 21.00 8.69 4.85
CA LEU A 188 20.62 9.95 5.52
C LEU A 188 21.35 10.12 6.87
N ALA A 189 21.61 9.04 7.59
CA ALA A 189 22.31 9.05 8.87
C ALA A 189 23.77 9.53 8.77
N LEU A 190 24.40 9.43 7.60
CA LEU A 190 25.78 9.88 7.37
C LEU A 190 25.96 11.40 7.53
N GLY A 191 24.88 12.16 7.57
CA GLY A 191 24.89 13.60 7.77
C GLY A 191 24.37 14.40 6.58
N PRO A 192 24.09 15.70 6.79
CA PRO A 192 23.48 16.56 5.77
C PRO A 192 24.28 16.63 4.47
N GLY A 193 23.68 16.22 3.36
CA GLY A 193 24.25 16.33 2.01
C GLY A 193 25.37 15.32 1.69
N VAL A 194 25.73 14.40 2.59
CA VAL A 194 26.80 13.41 2.34
C VAL A 194 26.36 12.43 1.25
N ARG A 195 25.23 11.76 1.43
CA ARG A 195 24.63 10.84 0.45
C ARG A 195 23.23 11.29 0.06
N LEU A 196 22.40 11.60 1.06
CA LEU A 196 21.06 12.14 0.90
C LEU A 196 20.92 13.43 1.70
N ASP A 197 20.02 14.29 1.26
CA ASP A 197 19.58 15.47 1.99
C ASP A 197 18.29 15.18 2.79
N ALA A 198 17.41 14.33 2.25
CA ALA A 198 16.13 13.98 2.86
C ALA A 198 15.66 12.58 2.44
N VAL A 199 14.64 12.06 3.15
CA VAL A 199 13.87 10.86 2.80
C VAL A 199 12.38 11.22 2.88
N VAL A 200 11.57 10.74 1.94
CA VAL A 200 10.11 10.81 2.03
C VAL A 200 9.58 9.42 2.37
N VAL A 201 8.75 9.34 3.41
CA VAL A 201 8.24 8.08 3.96
C VAL A 201 6.96 8.33 4.76
N ASP A 202 6.25 7.25 5.15
CA ASP A 202 5.14 7.29 6.11
C ASP A 202 5.55 7.82 7.49
N LEU A 203 4.64 8.53 8.16
CA LEU A 203 4.88 9.09 9.50
C LEU A 203 5.20 8.01 10.54
N ALA A 204 4.50 6.87 10.52
CA ALA A 204 4.74 5.81 11.52
C ALA A 204 6.13 5.19 11.31
N THR A 205 6.53 4.96 10.07
CA THR A 205 7.90 4.51 9.73
C THR A 205 8.95 5.54 10.16
N ALA A 206 8.72 6.83 9.89
CA ALA A 206 9.62 7.89 10.36
C ALA A 206 9.77 7.87 11.88
N LYS A 207 8.67 7.78 12.64
CA LYS A 207 8.68 7.68 14.11
C LYS A 207 9.44 6.44 14.59
N ALA A 208 9.24 5.28 13.94
CA ALA A 208 9.95 4.05 14.30
C ALA A 208 11.46 4.20 14.08
N ARG A 209 11.89 4.79 12.95
CA ARG A 209 13.30 5.05 12.65
C ARG A 209 13.93 6.07 13.61
N MET A 210 13.21 7.13 13.97
CA MET A 210 13.68 8.13 14.96
C MET A 210 13.84 7.52 16.34
N LYS A 211 12.99 6.57 16.73
CA LYS A 211 13.13 5.84 18.00
C LYS A 211 14.38 4.95 18.02
N GLN A 212 14.71 4.33 16.89
CA GLN A 212 15.91 3.49 16.76
C GLN A 212 17.19 4.33 16.69
N ALA A 213 17.14 5.46 15.99
CA ALA A 213 18.30 6.33 15.76
C ALA A 213 17.89 7.81 15.90
N PRO A 214 18.21 8.49 17.02
CA PRO A 214 17.78 9.86 17.28
C PRO A 214 18.58 10.90 16.48
N VAL A 215 19.04 10.55 15.29
CA VAL A 215 19.78 11.42 14.36
C VAL A 215 18.90 12.00 13.26
N PHE A 216 17.58 11.73 13.31
CA PHE A 216 16.62 12.21 12.35
C PHE A 216 15.60 13.15 12.97
N ARG A 217 15.03 14.02 12.16
CA ARG A 217 13.83 14.81 12.50
C ARG A 217 12.87 14.85 11.31
N ILE A 218 11.58 15.02 11.62
CA ILE A 218 10.57 15.32 10.61
C ILE A 218 10.66 16.82 10.33
N ALA A 219 10.93 17.18 9.07
CA ALA A 219 11.00 18.57 8.61
C ALA A 219 9.61 19.10 8.21
N ALA A 220 8.78 18.26 7.59
CA ALA A 220 7.45 18.65 7.15
C ALA A 220 6.54 17.43 7.01
N GLN A 221 5.24 17.65 7.13
CA GLN A 221 4.19 16.77 6.65
C GLN A 221 3.83 17.21 5.23
N LEU A 222 3.64 16.25 4.31
CA LEU A 222 3.50 16.53 2.88
C LEU A 222 2.04 16.40 2.42
N TYR A 223 1.45 15.24 2.56
CA TYR A 223 0.07 14.96 2.15
C TYR A 223 -0.51 13.80 2.97
N ALA A 224 -1.84 13.70 3.00
CA ALA A 224 -2.51 12.56 3.61
C ALA A 224 -2.45 11.36 2.65
N GLU A 225 -2.12 10.19 3.18
CA GLU A 225 -1.92 8.98 2.40
C GLU A 225 -2.85 7.87 2.89
N PRO A 226 -4.01 7.66 2.27
CA PRO A 226 -4.87 6.54 2.59
C PRO A 226 -4.30 5.26 2.01
N ASN A 227 -4.28 4.19 2.78
CA ASN A 227 -3.80 2.89 2.39
C ASN A 227 -4.94 1.88 2.32
N TRP A 228 -5.01 1.14 1.21
CA TRP A 228 -6.14 0.31 0.85
C TRP A 228 -5.76 -1.15 0.70
N VAL A 229 -6.72 -2.02 0.98
CA VAL A 229 -6.65 -3.41 0.53
C VAL A 229 -6.82 -3.43 -0.98
N ALA A 230 -5.84 -3.99 -1.68
CA ALA A 230 -5.87 -4.10 -3.13
C ALA A 230 -6.09 -5.55 -3.57
N THR A 231 -6.70 -5.73 -4.75
CA THR A 231 -6.92 -7.02 -5.42
C THR A 231 -6.44 -6.95 -6.87
N ASP A 232 -6.22 -8.09 -7.49
CA ASP A 232 -6.03 -8.11 -8.94
C ASP A 232 -7.30 -7.59 -9.64
N LYS A 233 -7.13 -6.98 -10.80
CA LYS A 233 -8.24 -6.33 -11.48
C LYS A 233 -9.23 -7.34 -12.05
N GLY A 234 -10.54 -7.02 -11.91
CA GLY A 234 -11.60 -7.70 -12.65
C GLY A 234 -12.39 -8.74 -11.86
N ASP A 235 -12.24 -8.82 -10.51
CA ASP A 235 -13.12 -9.63 -9.65
C ASP A 235 -13.91 -8.74 -8.66
N PRO A 236 -14.99 -8.09 -9.12
CA PRO A 236 -15.75 -7.14 -8.30
C PRO A 236 -16.44 -7.79 -7.09
N GLU A 237 -16.83 -9.07 -7.17
CA GLU A 237 -17.46 -9.78 -6.05
C GLU A 237 -16.44 -10.01 -4.92
N TRP A 238 -15.22 -10.40 -5.27
CA TRP A 238 -14.13 -10.56 -4.31
C TRP A 238 -13.76 -9.21 -3.67
N THR A 239 -13.59 -8.18 -4.49
CA THR A 239 -13.27 -6.82 -4.03
C THR A 239 -14.36 -6.30 -3.07
N ALA A 240 -15.63 -6.49 -3.40
CA ALA A 240 -16.76 -6.12 -2.53
C ALA A 240 -16.79 -6.93 -1.23
N LYS A 241 -16.46 -8.22 -1.27
CA LYS A 241 -16.36 -9.07 -0.08
C LYS A 241 -15.30 -8.55 0.88
N LEU A 242 -14.11 -8.23 0.37
CA LEU A 242 -13.02 -7.65 1.17
C LEU A 242 -13.40 -6.28 1.74
N ALA A 243 -14.05 -5.42 0.95
CA ALA A 243 -14.54 -4.13 1.41
C ALA A 243 -15.49 -4.27 2.61
N ALA A 244 -16.45 -5.19 2.52
CA ALA A 244 -17.38 -5.46 3.62
C ALA A 244 -16.67 -5.97 4.88
N ILE A 245 -15.65 -6.82 4.72
CA ILE A 245 -14.84 -7.32 5.83
C ILE A 245 -14.07 -6.17 6.50
N VAL A 246 -13.35 -5.35 5.73
CA VAL A 246 -12.59 -4.19 6.27
C VAL A 246 -13.51 -3.24 7.01
N GLN A 247 -14.69 -2.93 6.46
CA GLN A 247 -15.71 -2.11 7.13
C GLN A 247 -16.16 -2.74 8.45
N SER A 248 -16.37 -4.06 8.50
CA SER A 248 -16.76 -4.75 9.73
C SER A 248 -15.65 -4.71 10.79
N LEU A 249 -14.37 -4.87 10.40
CA LEU A 249 -13.22 -4.77 11.30
C LEU A 249 -13.02 -3.35 11.84
N ARG A 250 -13.38 -2.35 11.03
CA ARG A 250 -13.42 -0.94 11.47
C ARG A 250 -14.56 -0.70 12.47
N ALA A 251 -15.75 -1.17 12.15
CA ALA A 251 -16.96 -0.93 12.95
C ALA A 251 -16.90 -1.57 14.34
N ASP A 252 -16.28 -2.74 14.50
CA ASP A 252 -16.14 -3.40 15.79
C ASP A 252 -14.85 -3.05 16.57
N GLY A 253 -14.04 -2.12 16.04
CA GLY A 253 -12.84 -1.62 16.68
C GLY A 253 -11.61 -2.50 16.53
N THR A 254 -11.66 -3.59 15.75
CA THR A 254 -10.51 -4.48 15.52
C THR A 254 -9.34 -3.71 14.88
N LEU A 255 -9.61 -2.90 13.82
CA LEU A 255 -8.56 -2.09 13.19
C LEU A 255 -7.97 -1.07 14.15
N SER A 256 -8.80 -0.42 14.98
CA SER A 256 -8.34 0.52 16.01
C SER A 256 -7.40 -0.14 17.02
N ALA A 257 -7.76 -1.34 17.49
CA ALA A 257 -6.93 -2.09 18.44
C ALA A 257 -5.57 -2.49 17.82
N ILE A 258 -5.55 -2.98 16.57
CA ILE A 258 -4.32 -3.30 15.85
C ILE A 258 -3.46 -2.04 15.65
N SER A 259 -4.08 -0.91 15.29
CA SER A 259 -3.39 0.37 15.12
C SER A 259 -2.74 0.85 16.42
N GLN A 260 -3.47 0.82 17.53
CA GLN A 260 -2.93 1.18 18.84
C GLN A 260 -1.76 0.28 19.25
N HIS A 261 -1.86 -1.03 18.98
CA HIS A 261 -0.81 -1.98 19.32
C HIS A 261 0.52 -1.68 18.59
N TRP A 262 0.45 -1.48 17.27
CA TRP A 262 1.65 -1.34 16.44
C TRP A 262 2.17 0.09 16.32
N LEU A 263 1.24 1.07 16.23
CA LEU A 263 1.56 2.45 15.89
C LEU A 263 1.48 3.38 17.11
N GLY A 264 0.87 2.94 18.22
CA GLY A 264 0.66 3.74 19.41
C GLY A 264 -0.42 4.82 19.27
N GLU A 265 -1.10 4.85 18.12
CA GLU A 265 -2.18 5.78 17.81
C GLU A 265 -3.20 5.11 16.88
N ASP A 266 -4.42 5.64 16.84
CA ASP A 266 -5.45 5.12 15.95
C ASP A 266 -5.49 5.90 14.62
N VAL A 267 -4.87 5.34 13.59
CA VAL A 267 -4.82 5.90 12.23
C VAL A 267 -5.97 5.36 11.34
N THR A 268 -6.95 4.69 11.94
CA THR A 268 -8.06 4.05 11.20
C THR A 268 -9.37 4.84 11.26
N LYS A 269 -9.41 5.98 11.97
CA LYS A 269 -10.63 6.76 12.24
C LYS A 269 -11.04 7.65 11.06
N ASP A 270 -10.08 8.42 10.53
CA ASP A 270 -10.36 9.46 9.55
C ASP A 270 -10.06 8.96 8.13
N LEU A 271 -10.73 7.87 7.75
CA LEU A 271 -10.61 7.28 6.42
C LEU A 271 -11.63 7.88 5.44
N PRO A 272 -11.27 8.04 4.17
CA PRO A 272 -12.19 8.53 3.13
C PRO A 272 -13.37 7.60 2.88
#